data_d880cb20903b78829da959594ed5a42f
#
_entry.id   d880cb20903b78829da959594ed5a42f
#
_cell.length_a   1.000
_cell.length_b   1.000
_cell.length_c   1.000
_cell.angle_alpha   90.00
_cell.angle_beta   90.00
_cell.angle_gamma   90.00
#
_symmetry.space_group_name_H-M   'P 1'
#
loop_
_entity.id
_entity.type
_entity.pdbx_description
1 polymer ?
#
loop_
_entity_poly.entity_id
_entity_poly.type
_entity_poly.pdbx_seq_one_letter_code
_entity_poly.pdbx_strand_id
1 'polypeptide(L)'
;MKNDTQPQLRVLCCVPHYFAERTGDTYSGQWKSVSQKPDIRRGYVEKTISNLRNLSSLPEVATVDVRVCGIKGNSLVSLDVEFDEPEPLFLVFDTLQWMLERRRDYDYYLLVEDDIEVPADVLSNVIAFDQVSMVNEIFHPNRIELENDIAFNTDLKTFGPWTTQRKVFRGKQLVVNANPHSAVFVLSAPKFNYCADHVDLSLRERLRIGEFRGGMMASAFANFLSSVSLYRVYDDLTFHYVVHQDKFEPHLTAYDKLSRFAHSVLPPPLVDTIKRLRRRVSREGG
;
A
#
# COMPACT_ATOMS: atom_id res chain seq x y z
N MET A 1 -41.85 3.62 -9.13
CA MET A 1 -40.37 3.75 -9.07
C MET A 1 -39.91 2.86 -7.95
N LYS A 2 -39.25 1.73 -8.25
CA LYS A 2 -38.58 0.94 -7.21
C LYS A 2 -37.39 1.75 -6.77
N ASN A 3 -37.35 2.15 -5.50
CA ASN A 3 -36.10 2.60 -4.87
C ASN A 3 -35.20 1.37 -4.85
N ASP A 4 -34.32 1.24 -5.85
CA ASP A 4 -33.17 0.37 -5.78
C ASP A 4 -32.25 0.97 -4.71
N THR A 5 -32.47 0.59 -3.46
CA THR A 5 -31.52 0.85 -2.39
C THR A 5 -30.24 0.14 -2.79
N GLN A 6 -29.19 0.88 -3.17
CA GLN A 6 -27.88 0.31 -3.38
C GLN A 6 -27.47 -0.52 -2.15
N PRO A 7 -26.86 -1.69 -2.35
CA PRO A 7 -26.41 -2.51 -1.23
C PRO A 7 -25.43 -1.70 -0.40
N GLN A 8 -25.72 -1.61 0.88
CA GLN A 8 -24.90 -0.89 1.84
C GLN A 8 -23.70 -1.77 2.22
N LEU A 9 -22.50 -1.35 1.85
CA LEU A 9 -21.26 -2.11 1.98
C LEU A 9 -20.68 -2.03 3.41
N ARG A 10 -20.15 -3.15 3.88
CA ARG A 10 -19.38 -3.25 5.12
C ARG A 10 -17.89 -3.34 4.79
N VAL A 11 -17.09 -2.47 5.38
CA VAL A 11 -15.66 -2.34 5.09
C VAL A 11 -14.85 -2.65 6.34
N LEU A 12 -13.88 -3.56 6.23
CA LEU A 12 -12.87 -3.81 7.25
C LEU A 12 -11.56 -3.13 6.86
N CYS A 13 -11.01 -2.32 7.74
CA CYS A 13 -9.69 -1.71 7.60
C CYS A 13 -8.80 -2.19 8.74
N CYS A 14 -7.72 -2.89 8.46
CA CYS A 14 -6.72 -3.28 9.44
C CYS A 14 -5.45 -2.45 9.28
N VAL A 15 -4.97 -1.91 10.40
CA VAL A 15 -3.77 -1.08 10.48
C VAL A 15 -2.77 -1.75 11.41
N PRO A 16 -1.78 -2.49 10.89
CA PRO A 16 -0.70 -3.02 11.71
C PRO A 16 0.14 -1.84 12.22
N HIS A 17 0.29 -1.75 13.54
CA HIS A 17 1.04 -0.69 14.21
C HIS A 17 1.98 -1.26 15.26
N TYR A 18 3.24 -0.86 15.17
CA TYR A 18 4.27 -1.17 16.15
C TYR A 18 5.12 0.05 16.44
N PHE A 19 5.34 0.30 17.73
CA PHE A 19 6.28 1.30 18.19
C PHE A 19 7.01 0.80 19.45
N ALA A 20 8.33 0.87 19.41
CA ALA A 20 9.17 0.71 20.61
C ALA A 20 10.18 1.86 20.67
N GLU A 21 10.42 2.36 21.88
CA GLU A 21 11.53 3.28 22.09
C GLU A 21 12.85 2.56 21.78
N ARG A 22 13.62 3.11 20.87
CA ARG A 22 14.88 2.53 20.48
C ARG A 22 15.91 2.74 21.57
N THR A 23 16.32 1.66 22.21
CA THR A 23 17.53 1.61 23.03
C THR A 23 18.63 0.95 22.18
N GLY A 24 19.40 1.79 21.43
CA GLY A 24 20.58 1.33 20.70
C GLY A 24 20.41 1.01 19.20
N ASP A 25 21.53 0.94 18.49
CA ASP A 25 21.69 0.83 17.02
C ASP A 25 21.29 -0.52 16.40
N THR A 26 20.23 -1.15 16.82
CA THR A 26 19.88 -2.50 16.36
C THR A 26 19.28 -2.55 14.94
N TYR A 27 18.99 -1.42 14.32
CA TYR A 27 18.62 -1.34 12.91
C TYR A 27 19.68 -0.55 12.14
N SER A 28 20.74 -1.22 11.70
CA SER A 28 21.69 -0.73 10.69
C SER A 28 21.05 -0.65 9.29
N GLY A 29 19.75 -0.46 9.22
CA GLY A 29 18.99 -0.37 7.98
C GLY A 29 19.10 1.01 7.35
N GLN A 30 19.20 1.06 6.04
CA GLN A 30 19.25 2.25 5.17
C GLN A 30 18.00 3.16 5.27
N TRP A 31 17.10 2.92 6.23
CA TRP A 31 15.81 3.57 6.38
C TRP A 31 15.77 4.38 7.67
N LYS A 32 16.18 5.64 7.58
CA LYS A 32 15.92 6.62 8.64
C LYS A 32 14.62 7.31 8.34
N SER A 33 13.56 6.94 9.05
CA SER A 33 12.31 7.69 9.08
C SER A 33 12.52 9.00 9.83
N VAL A 34 11.95 10.09 9.33
CA VAL A 34 11.98 11.41 10.00
C VAL A 34 11.18 11.37 11.30
N SER A 35 10.22 10.49 11.41
CA SER A 35 9.24 10.40 12.49
C SER A 35 9.64 9.43 13.60
N GLN A 36 10.89 9.44 14.04
CA GLN A 36 11.32 8.64 15.20
C GLN A 36 10.77 9.20 16.54
N LYS A 37 10.21 10.42 16.52
CA LYS A 37 9.60 11.04 17.71
C LYS A 37 8.21 10.45 17.94
N PRO A 38 7.92 9.94 19.16
CA PRO A 38 6.63 9.31 19.47
C PRO A 38 5.41 10.14 19.10
N ASP A 39 5.45 11.45 19.36
CA ASP A 39 4.31 12.33 19.11
C ASP A 39 4.05 12.53 17.60
N ILE A 40 5.10 12.64 16.79
CA ILE A 40 4.97 12.76 15.33
C ILE A 40 4.39 11.45 14.77
N ARG A 41 4.94 10.31 15.20
CA ARG A 41 4.48 9.00 14.75
C ARG A 41 3.03 8.73 15.18
N ARG A 42 2.67 9.09 16.43
CA ARG A 42 1.28 9.02 16.89
C ARG A 42 0.35 9.84 16.01
N GLY A 43 0.75 11.06 15.64
CA GLY A 43 -0.04 11.90 14.75
C GLY A 43 -0.31 11.26 13.38
N TYR A 44 0.65 10.54 12.82
CA TYR A 44 0.45 9.80 11.56
C TYR A 44 -0.55 8.66 11.73
N VAL A 45 -0.39 7.84 12.78
CA VAL A 45 -1.31 6.73 13.06
C VAL A 45 -2.74 7.24 13.27
N GLU A 46 -2.93 8.28 14.10
CA GLU A 46 -4.23 8.88 14.36
C GLU A 46 -4.87 9.46 13.10
N LYS A 47 -4.07 10.08 12.23
CA LYS A 47 -4.52 10.61 10.95
C LYS A 47 -4.93 9.48 10.00
N THR A 48 -4.16 8.40 9.91
CA THR A 48 -4.51 7.20 9.15
C THR A 48 -5.84 6.64 9.63
N ILE A 49 -6.02 6.43 10.93
CA ILE A 49 -7.26 5.91 11.53
C ILE A 49 -8.45 6.82 11.20
N SER A 50 -8.28 8.15 11.40
CA SER A 50 -9.33 9.13 11.12
C SER A 50 -9.72 9.13 9.64
N ASN A 51 -8.74 9.09 8.76
CA ASN A 51 -8.93 9.04 7.32
C ASN A 51 -9.70 7.77 6.89
N LEU A 52 -9.35 6.60 7.44
CA LEU A 52 -10.07 5.36 7.17
C LEU A 52 -11.52 5.39 7.68
N ARG A 53 -11.77 5.96 8.86
CA ARG A 53 -13.14 6.14 9.38
C ARG A 53 -13.99 7.03 8.49
N ASN A 54 -13.39 8.02 7.82
CA ASN A 54 -14.09 8.91 6.90
C ASN A 54 -14.59 8.20 5.63
N LEU A 55 -14.15 6.98 5.32
CA LEU A 55 -14.73 6.16 4.25
C LEU A 55 -16.23 5.89 4.47
N SER A 56 -16.72 6.00 5.72
CA SER A 56 -18.15 5.93 6.04
C SER A 56 -18.98 7.09 5.48
N SER A 57 -18.34 8.14 4.97
CA SER A 57 -19.03 9.25 4.28
C SER A 57 -19.46 8.90 2.86
N LEU A 58 -18.97 7.80 2.30
CA LEU A 58 -19.36 7.33 0.97
C LEU A 58 -20.79 6.78 1.01
N PRO A 59 -21.66 7.19 0.06
CA PRO A 59 -23.08 6.84 0.09
C PRO A 59 -23.34 5.33 -0.04
N GLU A 60 -22.41 4.58 -0.64
CA GLU A 60 -22.47 3.12 -0.81
C GLU A 60 -22.00 2.36 0.43
N VAL A 61 -21.40 3.02 1.44
CA VAL A 61 -20.81 2.38 2.62
C VAL A 61 -21.74 2.49 3.83
N ALA A 62 -22.14 1.36 4.40
CA ALA A 62 -22.93 1.29 5.63
C ALA A 62 -22.08 1.43 6.88
N THR A 63 -20.99 0.68 6.92
CA THR A 63 -20.11 0.64 8.09
C THR A 63 -18.65 0.52 7.68
N VAL A 64 -17.79 1.14 8.47
CA VAL A 64 -16.33 0.98 8.39
C VAL A 64 -15.81 0.56 9.75
N ASP A 65 -15.30 -0.66 9.83
CA ASP A 65 -14.61 -1.18 11.00
C ASP A 65 -13.10 -0.97 10.84
N VAL A 66 -12.56 -0.01 11.58
CA VAL A 66 -11.11 0.21 11.63
C VAL A 66 -10.55 -0.52 12.84
N ARG A 67 -9.58 -1.40 12.61
CA ARG A 67 -8.90 -2.20 13.63
C ARG A 67 -7.42 -1.92 13.63
N VAL A 68 -6.94 -1.34 14.73
CA VAL A 68 -5.51 -1.19 14.99
C VAL A 68 -5.00 -2.49 15.56
N CYS A 69 -4.09 -3.13 14.82
CA CYS A 69 -3.52 -4.42 15.14
C CYS A 69 -2.08 -4.25 15.61
N GLY A 70 -1.71 -4.78 16.77
CA GLY A 70 -0.39 -4.53 17.31
C GLY A 70 0.08 -5.54 18.34
N ILE A 71 1.29 -5.31 18.85
CA ILE A 71 1.90 -6.10 19.89
C ILE A 71 1.68 -5.40 21.24
N LYS A 72 1.22 -6.16 22.21
CA LYS A 72 0.94 -5.65 23.55
C LYS A 72 2.12 -4.88 24.15
N GLY A 73 1.85 -3.67 24.63
CA GLY A 73 2.86 -2.81 25.24
C GLY A 73 3.76 -2.06 24.26
N ASN A 74 3.62 -2.28 22.95
CA ASN A 74 4.43 -1.68 21.89
C ASN A 74 3.57 -0.87 20.90
N SER A 75 2.78 0.05 21.42
CA SER A 75 1.89 0.89 20.61
C SER A 75 1.82 2.31 21.16
N LEU A 76 1.65 3.28 20.25
CA LEU A 76 1.41 4.70 20.58
C LEU A 76 -0.08 5.02 20.72
N VAL A 77 -0.96 4.13 20.28
CA VAL A 77 -2.41 4.27 20.32
C VAL A 77 -3.06 3.02 20.90
N SER A 78 -4.34 3.09 21.23
CA SER A 78 -5.09 1.91 21.70
C SER A 78 -5.16 0.85 20.59
N LEU A 79 -4.91 -0.40 20.94
CA LEU A 79 -5.05 -1.54 20.07
C LEU A 79 -6.47 -2.10 20.13
N ASP A 80 -7.02 -2.47 18.98
CA ASP A 80 -8.27 -3.21 18.87
C ASP A 80 -8.02 -4.72 18.79
N VAL A 81 -6.83 -5.11 18.28
CA VAL A 81 -6.38 -6.50 18.20
C VAL A 81 -4.94 -6.56 18.70
N GLU A 82 -4.74 -7.35 19.74
CA GLU A 82 -3.42 -7.58 20.32
C GLU A 82 -2.87 -8.96 19.90
N PHE A 83 -1.61 -8.98 19.49
CA PHE A 83 -0.89 -10.22 19.17
C PHE A 83 0.25 -10.47 20.17
N ASP A 84 0.49 -11.74 20.43
CA ASP A 84 1.63 -12.21 21.21
C ASP A 84 2.78 -12.62 20.26
N GLU A 85 3.24 -11.66 19.44
CA GLU A 85 4.29 -11.87 18.45
C GLU A 85 5.62 -11.27 18.97
N PRO A 86 6.66 -12.10 19.17
CA PRO A 86 7.93 -11.63 19.70
C PRO A 86 8.75 -10.82 18.69
N GLU A 87 8.50 -11.00 17.36
CA GLU A 87 9.23 -10.33 16.31
C GLU A 87 8.32 -9.37 15.54
N PRO A 88 8.44 -8.05 15.79
CA PRO A 88 7.53 -7.04 15.22
C PRO A 88 7.43 -7.08 13.69
N LEU A 89 8.46 -7.55 13.01
CA LEU A 89 8.47 -7.64 11.55
C LEU A 89 7.40 -8.59 11.01
N PHE A 90 6.89 -9.52 11.84
CA PHE A 90 5.85 -10.47 11.44
C PHE A 90 4.42 -10.00 11.76
N LEU A 91 4.25 -8.86 12.43
CA LEU A 91 2.94 -8.31 12.77
C LEU A 91 1.97 -8.23 11.57
N VAL A 92 2.48 -7.90 10.39
CA VAL A 92 1.67 -7.84 9.17
C VAL A 92 1.09 -9.20 8.79
N PHE A 93 1.83 -10.29 9.03
CA PHE A 93 1.35 -11.65 8.76
C PHE A 93 0.25 -12.05 9.75
N ASP A 94 0.40 -11.69 11.04
CA ASP A 94 -0.61 -11.93 12.06
C ASP A 94 -1.88 -11.13 11.79
N THR A 95 -1.74 -9.88 11.38
CA THR A 95 -2.85 -9.04 10.96
C THR A 95 -3.58 -9.65 9.75
N LEU A 96 -2.84 -10.11 8.74
CA LEU A 96 -3.43 -10.76 7.57
C LEU A 96 -4.13 -12.07 7.95
N GLN A 97 -3.53 -12.89 8.82
CA GLN A 97 -4.16 -14.11 9.31
C GLN A 97 -5.47 -13.83 10.04
N TRP A 98 -5.50 -12.79 10.89
CA TRP A 98 -6.70 -12.34 11.58
C TRP A 98 -7.80 -11.88 10.61
N MET A 99 -7.44 -11.23 9.51
CA MET A 99 -8.37 -10.85 8.44
C MET A 99 -8.91 -12.08 7.69
N LEU A 100 -8.06 -13.09 7.42
CA LEU A 100 -8.44 -14.33 6.75
C LEU A 100 -9.50 -15.11 7.53
N GLU A 101 -9.45 -15.08 8.85
CA GLU A 101 -10.47 -15.70 9.72
C GLU A 101 -11.84 -15.03 9.57
N ARG A 102 -11.88 -13.77 9.09
CA ARG A 102 -13.07 -12.93 8.90
C ARG A 102 -13.43 -12.70 7.43
N ARG A 103 -12.90 -13.51 6.52
CA ARG A 103 -13.03 -13.34 5.06
C ARG A 103 -14.47 -13.42 4.51
N ARG A 104 -15.47 -13.67 5.36
CA ARG A 104 -16.90 -13.72 5.00
C ARG A 104 -17.73 -12.63 5.68
N ASP A 105 -17.11 -11.78 6.50
CA ASP A 105 -17.85 -10.87 7.38
C ASP A 105 -18.03 -9.47 6.77
N TYR A 106 -17.25 -9.15 5.74
CA TYR A 106 -17.23 -7.83 5.11
C TYR A 106 -17.29 -7.92 3.59
N ASP A 107 -17.68 -6.81 2.95
CA ASP A 107 -17.76 -6.68 1.50
C ASP A 107 -16.43 -6.17 0.90
N TYR A 108 -15.67 -5.36 1.68
CA TYR A 108 -14.34 -4.87 1.32
C TYR A 108 -13.36 -5.02 2.47
N TYR A 109 -12.10 -5.28 2.10
CA TYR A 109 -10.97 -5.49 3.00
C TYR A 109 -9.82 -4.57 2.63
N LEU A 110 -9.33 -3.80 3.60
CA LEU A 110 -8.16 -2.95 3.49
C LEU A 110 -7.11 -3.36 4.53
N LEU A 111 -5.89 -3.57 4.08
CA LEU A 111 -4.71 -3.65 4.95
C LEU A 111 -3.84 -2.44 4.63
N VAL A 112 -3.57 -1.60 5.63
CA VAL A 112 -3.01 -0.26 5.44
C VAL A 112 -1.88 -0.02 6.42
N GLU A 113 -0.69 0.40 5.95
CA GLU A 113 0.38 0.86 6.84
C GLU A 113 -0.08 2.06 7.68
N ASP A 114 0.46 2.19 8.87
CA ASP A 114 0.01 3.11 9.91
C ASP A 114 0.39 4.59 9.66
N ASP A 115 0.96 4.90 8.51
CA ASP A 115 1.31 6.24 8.02
C ASP A 115 0.79 6.53 6.61
N ILE A 116 -0.26 5.85 6.20
CA ILE A 116 -0.88 6.01 4.88
C ILE A 116 -2.24 6.69 5.00
N GLU A 117 -2.42 7.77 4.24
CA GLU A 117 -3.74 8.35 4.01
C GLU A 117 -4.38 7.70 2.77
N VAL A 118 -5.59 7.19 2.95
CA VAL A 118 -6.39 6.60 1.88
C VAL A 118 -7.55 7.56 1.53
N PRO A 119 -7.45 8.37 0.46
CA PRO A 119 -8.57 9.20 0.02
C PRO A 119 -9.82 8.36 -0.27
N ALA A 120 -11.00 8.91 0.02
CA ALA A 120 -12.27 8.21 -0.19
C ALA A 120 -12.45 7.75 -1.65
N ASP A 121 -11.95 8.52 -2.61
CA ASP A 121 -11.97 8.19 -4.04
C ASP A 121 -11.26 6.87 -4.36
N VAL A 122 -10.32 6.42 -3.52
CA VAL A 122 -9.65 5.12 -3.71
C VAL A 122 -10.67 4.00 -3.60
N LEU A 123 -11.49 3.98 -2.55
CA LEU A 123 -12.51 2.96 -2.37
C LEU A 123 -13.58 3.06 -3.46
N SER A 124 -14.09 4.25 -3.77
CA SER A 124 -15.08 4.46 -4.86
C SER A 124 -14.54 4.01 -6.21
N ASN A 125 -13.27 4.25 -6.50
CA ASN A 125 -12.63 3.80 -7.73
C ASN A 125 -12.51 2.27 -7.78
N VAL A 126 -12.17 1.62 -6.64
CA VAL A 126 -12.11 0.15 -6.56
C VAL A 126 -13.49 -0.45 -6.74
N ILE A 127 -14.53 0.08 -6.06
CA ILE A 127 -15.92 -0.36 -6.19
C ILE A 127 -16.35 -0.31 -7.67
N ALA A 128 -16.06 0.80 -8.35
CA ALA A 128 -16.42 0.95 -9.76
C ALA A 128 -15.58 0.06 -10.69
N PHE A 129 -14.31 -0.18 -10.40
CA PHE A 129 -13.47 -1.08 -11.17
C PHE A 129 -13.93 -2.54 -11.03
N ASP A 130 -14.40 -2.93 -9.86
CA ASP A 130 -14.89 -4.29 -9.59
C ASP A 130 -16.12 -4.65 -10.43
N GLN A 131 -16.91 -3.66 -10.87
CA GLN A 131 -18.05 -3.88 -11.78
C GLN A 131 -17.64 -4.30 -13.20
N VAL A 132 -16.38 -4.05 -13.61
CA VAL A 132 -15.90 -4.25 -14.99
C VAL A 132 -14.64 -5.10 -15.07
N SER A 133 -14.18 -5.64 -13.95
CA SER A 133 -12.94 -6.41 -13.85
C SER A 133 -13.18 -7.85 -13.44
N MET A 134 -12.22 -8.72 -13.76
CA MET A 134 -12.21 -10.10 -13.30
C MET A 134 -11.74 -10.21 -11.84
N VAL A 135 -12.02 -11.34 -11.21
CA VAL A 135 -11.66 -11.59 -9.80
C VAL A 135 -10.16 -11.52 -9.53
N ASN A 136 -9.34 -11.82 -10.52
CA ASN A 136 -7.88 -11.75 -10.46
C ASN A 136 -7.29 -10.44 -10.99
N GLU A 137 -8.10 -9.40 -11.18
CA GLU A 137 -7.66 -8.07 -11.58
C GLU A 137 -7.92 -7.08 -10.45
N ILE A 138 -6.87 -6.41 -9.97
CA ILE A 138 -6.95 -5.46 -8.86
C ILE A 138 -6.59 -4.07 -9.34
N PHE A 139 -7.40 -3.08 -8.96
CA PHE A 139 -7.05 -1.67 -9.13
C PHE A 139 -6.21 -1.25 -7.93
N HIS A 140 -4.90 -1.18 -8.15
CA HIS A 140 -3.93 -0.96 -7.10
C HIS A 140 -3.47 0.50 -7.07
N PRO A 141 -3.55 1.22 -5.93
CA PRO A 141 -3.26 2.64 -5.89
C PRO A 141 -1.77 2.92 -6.08
N ASN A 142 -1.46 4.09 -6.61
CA ASN A 142 -0.11 4.65 -6.57
C ASN A 142 0.17 5.17 -5.16
N ARG A 143 1.34 4.89 -4.60
CA ARG A 143 1.80 5.51 -3.36
C ARG A 143 2.59 6.77 -3.70
N ILE A 144 2.13 7.90 -3.22
CA ILE A 144 2.79 9.18 -3.44
C ILE A 144 3.25 9.82 -2.14
N GLU A 145 4.28 10.65 -2.23
CA GLU A 145 4.65 11.62 -1.21
C GLU A 145 4.38 13.02 -1.76
N LEU A 146 3.97 13.93 -0.90
CA LEU A 146 3.75 15.33 -1.24
C LEU A 146 4.91 16.20 -0.73
N GLU A 147 5.56 16.92 -1.61
CA GLU A 147 6.55 17.92 -1.26
C GLU A 147 6.21 19.23 -1.97
N ASN A 148 5.87 20.28 -1.20
CA ASN A 148 5.43 21.57 -1.72
C ASN A 148 4.29 21.43 -2.75
N ASP A 149 3.26 20.63 -2.42
CA ASP A 149 2.11 20.31 -3.25
C ASP A 149 2.42 19.56 -4.56
N ILE A 150 3.64 19.10 -4.75
CA ILE A 150 4.03 18.28 -5.89
C ILE A 150 3.98 16.80 -5.47
N ALA A 151 3.24 16.00 -6.22
CA ALA A 151 3.13 14.57 -5.99
C ALA A 151 4.31 13.81 -6.60
N PHE A 152 4.96 12.98 -5.79
CA PHE A 152 6.04 12.09 -6.22
C PHE A 152 5.66 10.64 -5.94
N ASN A 153 5.85 9.77 -6.91
CA ASN A 153 5.74 8.34 -6.68
C ASN A 153 7.10 7.77 -6.26
N THR A 154 7.27 7.52 -4.98
CA THR A 154 8.53 7.00 -4.41
C THR A 154 8.86 5.60 -4.89
N ASP A 155 7.85 4.82 -5.19
CA ASP A 155 8.00 3.43 -5.61
C ASP A 155 8.46 3.27 -7.06
N LEU A 156 8.36 4.30 -7.90
CA LEU A 156 8.83 4.22 -9.30
C LEU A 156 10.32 3.90 -9.44
N LYS A 157 11.12 4.08 -8.38
CA LYS A 157 12.53 3.65 -8.35
C LYS A 157 12.71 2.14 -8.20
N THR A 158 11.78 1.49 -7.49
CA THR A 158 11.85 0.08 -7.11
C THR A 158 11.00 -0.81 -8.00
N PHE A 159 10.18 -0.22 -8.87
CA PHE A 159 9.31 -0.96 -9.77
C PHE A 159 10.11 -1.78 -10.75
N GLY A 160 9.74 -3.04 -10.81
CA GLY A 160 9.99 -3.86 -11.98
C GLY A 160 9.41 -3.22 -13.24
N PRO A 161 9.76 -3.71 -14.41
CA PRO A 161 9.25 -3.16 -15.66
C PRO A 161 7.72 -3.22 -15.66
N TRP A 162 7.09 -2.14 -16.14
CA TRP A 162 5.70 -2.17 -16.53
C TRP A 162 5.51 -3.26 -17.60
N THR A 163 4.45 -4.04 -17.43
CA THR A 163 4.13 -5.06 -18.44
C THR A 163 3.53 -4.43 -19.69
N THR A 164 3.26 -5.23 -20.70
CA THR A 164 2.52 -4.79 -21.89
C THR A 164 1.01 -4.86 -21.73
N GLN A 165 0.53 -5.46 -20.62
CA GLN A 165 -0.89 -5.61 -20.35
C GLN A 165 -1.51 -4.29 -19.93
N ARG A 166 -2.50 -3.83 -20.70
CA ARG A 166 -3.13 -2.51 -20.55
C ARG A 166 -4.65 -2.65 -20.53
N LYS A 167 -5.29 -1.68 -19.84
CA LYS A 167 -6.75 -1.53 -19.78
C LYS A 167 -7.07 -0.05 -19.71
N VAL A 168 -8.22 0.37 -20.22
CA VAL A 168 -8.74 1.73 -20.04
C VAL A 168 -9.88 1.68 -19.02
N PHE A 169 -9.81 2.56 -18.01
CA PHE A 169 -10.85 2.69 -17.00
C PHE A 169 -11.08 4.18 -16.70
N ARG A 170 -12.32 4.65 -16.82
CA ARG A 170 -12.69 6.06 -16.60
C ARG A 170 -11.79 7.05 -17.37
N GLY A 171 -11.41 6.70 -18.61
CA GLY A 171 -10.57 7.53 -19.48
C GLY A 171 -9.07 7.51 -19.13
N LYS A 172 -8.65 6.77 -18.09
CA LYS A 172 -7.24 6.62 -17.70
C LYS A 172 -6.64 5.32 -18.24
N GLN A 173 -5.37 5.38 -18.59
CA GLN A 173 -4.62 4.20 -18.98
C GLN A 173 -4.11 3.46 -17.74
N LEU A 174 -4.54 2.22 -17.60
CA LEU A 174 -4.05 1.30 -16.58
C LEU A 174 -3.03 0.35 -17.18
N VAL A 175 -1.98 0.08 -16.44
CA VAL A 175 -0.92 -0.86 -16.82
C VAL A 175 -0.64 -1.80 -15.66
N VAL A 176 -0.49 -3.10 -15.94
CA VAL A 176 -0.10 -4.06 -14.91
C VAL A 176 1.34 -3.81 -14.48
N ASN A 177 1.53 -3.69 -13.18
CA ASN A 177 2.83 -3.54 -12.54
C ASN A 177 3.10 -4.73 -11.63
N ALA A 178 4.33 -5.26 -11.66
CA ALA A 178 4.70 -6.43 -10.88
C ALA A 178 4.97 -6.11 -9.39
N ASN A 179 5.13 -4.83 -9.03
CA ASN A 179 5.38 -4.46 -7.64
C ASN A 179 4.06 -4.36 -6.85
N PRO A 180 3.81 -5.24 -5.88
CA PRO A 180 2.61 -5.19 -5.04
C PRO A 180 2.66 -4.12 -3.96
N HIS A 181 3.83 -3.51 -3.72
CA HIS A 181 4.01 -2.58 -2.62
C HIS A 181 3.39 -1.20 -2.94
N SER A 182 2.38 -0.83 -2.17
CA SER A 182 1.78 0.51 -2.09
C SER A 182 1.47 0.89 -0.66
N ALA A 183 1.97 0.09 0.31
CA ALA A 183 1.63 0.22 1.72
C ALA A 183 0.12 0.04 2.04
N VAL A 184 -0.65 -0.39 1.05
CA VAL A 184 -2.09 -0.66 1.17
C VAL A 184 -2.53 -1.67 0.11
N PHE A 185 -3.52 -2.49 0.42
CA PHE A 185 -4.40 -3.07 -0.57
C PHE A 185 -5.87 -2.76 -0.23
N VAL A 186 -6.71 -2.70 -1.28
CA VAL A 186 -8.15 -2.52 -1.18
C VAL A 186 -8.80 -3.58 -2.06
N LEU A 187 -9.51 -4.54 -1.45
CA LEU A 187 -10.05 -5.71 -2.15
C LEU A 187 -11.52 -5.92 -1.78
N SER A 188 -12.38 -6.17 -2.77
CA SER A 188 -13.69 -6.72 -2.52
C SER A 188 -13.61 -8.15 -1.98
N ALA A 189 -14.65 -8.61 -1.30
CA ALA A 189 -14.70 -9.95 -0.73
C ALA A 189 -14.38 -11.07 -1.74
N PRO A 190 -14.90 -11.06 -2.99
CA PRO A 190 -14.52 -12.06 -3.99
C PRO A 190 -13.02 -12.05 -4.30
N LYS A 191 -12.40 -10.87 -4.43
CA LYS A 191 -10.97 -10.71 -4.72
C LYS A 191 -10.10 -11.09 -3.53
N PHE A 192 -10.52 -10.71 -2.32
CA PHE A 192 -9.84 -11.10 -1.08
C PHE A 192 -9.85 -12.63 -0.91
N ASN A 193 -11.00 -13.26 -1.14
CA ASN A 193 -11.11 -14.72 -1.09
C ASN A 193 -10.26 -15.39 -2.17
N TYR A 194 -10.24 -14.85 -3.39
CA TYR A 194 -9.37 -15.35 -4.45
C TYR A 194 -7.89 -15.31 -4.03
N CYS A 195 -7.41 -14.20 -3.47
CA CYS A 195 -6.05 -14.11 -2.95
C CYS A 195 -5.82 -15.10 -1.80
N ALA A 196 -6.78 -15.22 -0.87
CA ALA A 196 -6.71 -16.12 0.27
C ALA A 196 -6.58 -17.61 -0.13
N ASP A 197 -7.21 -17.99 -1.22
CA ASP A 197 -7.16 -19.36 -1.73
C ASP A 197 -5.85 -19.69 -2.47
N HIS A 198 -5.01 -18.67 -2.74
CA HIS A 198 -3.73 -18.81 -3.46
C HIS A 198 -2.51 -18.39 -2.63
N VAL A 199 -2.71 -17.86 -1.41
CA VAL A 199 -1.61 -17.39 -0.56
C VAL A 199 -0.78 -18.57 -0.03
N ASP A 200 0.53 -18.38 0.01
CA ASP A 200 1.43 -19.33 0.67
C ASP A 200 1.49 -19.04 2.18
N LEU A 201 0.69 -19.74 2.96
CA LEU A 201 0.64 -19.59 4.42
C LEU A 201 1.93 -20.05 5.12
N SER A 202 2.80 -20.80 4.46
CA SER A 202 4.09 -21.23 5.02
C SER A 202 5.20 -20.18 4.93
N LEU A 203 5.00 -19.11 4.14
CA LEU A 203 6.03 -18.11 3.89
C LEU A 203 6.54 -17.46 5.18
N ARG A 204 5.65 -17.18 6.15
CA ARG A 204 6.04 -16.61 7.45
C ARG A 204 7.13 -17.42 8.14
N GLU A 205 6.93 -18.74 8.21
CA GLU A 205 7.89 -19.63 8.89
C GLU A 205 9.22 -19.75 8.12
N ARG A 206 9.16 -19.77 6.80
CA ARG A 206 10.38 -19.75 5.97
C ARG A 206 11.18 -18.46 6.14
N LEU A 207 10.51 -17.32 6.27
CA LEU A 207 11.18 -16.04 6.55
C LEU A 207 11.84 -16.03 7.92
N ARG A 208 11.28 -16.69 8.94
CA ARG A 208 11.87 -16.83 10.28
C ARG A 208 13.20 -17.58 10.27
N ILE A 209 13.37 -18.53 9.36
CA ILE A 209 14.60 -19.32 9.22
C ILE A 209 15.61 -18.73 8.23
N GLY A 210 15.43 -17.47 7.82
CA GLY A 210 16.42 -16.71 7.07
C GLY A 210 16.27 -16.70 5.55
N GLU A 211 15.14 -17.14 4.99
CA GLU A 211 14.86 -17.01 3.55
C GLU A 211 14.53 -15.57 3.13
N PHE A 212 14.72 -14.63 4.03
CA PHE A 212 14.29 -13.23 3.85
C PHE A 212 15.08 -12.49 2.77
N ARG A 213 14.35 -11.76 1.91
CA ARG A 213 14.90 -10.83 0.91
C ARG A 213 13.95 -9.64 0.70
N GLY A 214 13.96 -8.65 1.58
CA GLY A 214 13.14 -7.43 1.44
C GLY A 214 12.40 -7.04 2.72
N GLY A 215 11.55 -6.00 2.70
CA GLY A 215 10.73 -5.60 3.84
C GLY A 215 9.59 -6.61 4.12
N MET A 216 9.25 -6.85 5.39
CA MET A 216 8.23 -7.84 5.75
C MET A 216 6.85 -7.50 5.21
N MET A 217 6.46 -6.21 5.23
CA MET A 217 5.22 -5.75 4.64
C MET A 217 5.21 -6.03 3.13
N ALA A 218 6.29 -5.69 2.40
CA ALA A 218 6.41 -5.97 0.98
C ALA A 218 6.35 -7.48 0.68
N SER A 219 6.96 -8.31 1.54
CA SER A 219 6.91 -9.78 1.39
C SER A 219 5.50 -10.32 1.62
N ALA A 220 4.78 -9.82 2.63
CA ALA A 220 3.39 -10.22 2.89
C ALA A 220 2.46 -9.83 1.74
N PHE A 221 2.58 -8.61 1.22
CA PHE A 221 1.80 -8.17 0.05
C PHE A 221 2.16 -8.96 -1.21
N ALA A 222 3.45 -9.19 -1.48
CA ALA A 222 3.89 -9.96 -2.63
C ALA A 222 3.36 -11.39 -2.62
N ASN A 223 3.30 -12.00 -1.44
CA ASN A 223 2.73 -13.32 -1.26
C ASN A 223 1.22 -13.32 -1.45
N PHE A 224 0.51 -12.42 -0.76
CA PHE A 224 -0.96 -12.38 -0.77
C PHE A 224 -1.51 -11.99 -2.14
N LEU A 225 -0.83 -11.07 -2.85
CA LEU A 225 -1.23 -10.59 -4.17
C LEU A 225 -0.52 -11.31 -5.33
N SER A 226 0.12 -12.46 -5.08
CA SER A 226 0.94 -13.16 -6.08
C SER A 226 0.14 -13.71 -7.27
N SER A 227 -1.15 -13.99 -7.07
CA SER A 227 -2.03 -14.63 -8.05
C SER A 227 -2.82 -13.65 -8.91
N VAL A 228 -2.64 -12.32 -8.73
CA VAL A 228 -3.47 -11.30 -9.36
C VAL A 228 -2.67 -10.35 -10.23
N SER A 229 -3.37 -9.70 -11.18
CA SER A 229 -2.83 -8.61 -12.00
C SER A 229 -3.09 -7.27 -11.33
N LEU A 230 -2.03 -6.56 -10.96
CA LEU A 230 -2.11 -5.26 -10.28
C LEU A 230 -2.12 -4.13 -11.31
N TYR A 231 -3.30 -3.61 -11.62
CA TYR A 231 -3.48 -2.48 -12.51
C TYR A 231 -3.25 -1.18 -11.78
N ARG A 232 -2.34 -0.34 -12.26
CA ARG A 232 -2.08 1.01 -11.75
C ARG A 232 -2.28 2.04 -12.84
N VAL A 233 -2.67 3.25 -12.44
CA VAL A 233 -2.74 4.38 -13.37
C VAL A 233 -1.34 4.78 -13.78
N TYR A 234 -1.13 4.85 -15.11
CA TYR A 234 0.19 5.08 -15.69
C TYR A 234 0.41 6.53 -16.10
N ASP A 235 -0.64 7.20 -16.57
CA ASP A 235 -0.61 8.53 -17.16
C ASP A 235 -1.02 9.65 -16.20
N ASP A 236 -1.58 9.31 -15.04
CA ASP A 236 -1.99 10.26 -14.02
C ASP A 236 -1.80 9.68 -12.61
N LEU A 237 -0.74 10.08 -11.93
CA LEU A 237 -0.39 9.56 -10.60
C LEU A 237 -1.41 9.92 -9.53
N THR A 238 -2.21 10.98 -9.75
CA THR A 238 -3.14 11.53 -8.76
C THR A 238 -4.59 11.13 -8.97
N PHE A 239 -4.87 10.26 -9.95
CA PHE A 239 -6.23 9.76 -10.18
C PHE A 239 -6.63 8.65 -9.18
N HIS A 240 -5.70 7.77 -8.83
CA HIS A 240 -5.93 6.66 -7.90
C HIS A 240 -4.66 6.44 -7.07
N TYR A 241 -4.62 7.03 -5.89
CA TYR A 241 -3.41 7.13 -5.10
C TYR A 241 -3.69 7.11 -3.60
N VAL A 242 -2.66 6.77 -2.84
CA VAL A 242 -2.57 6.96 -1.40
C VAL A 242 -1.37 7.83 -1.06
N VAL A 243 -1.43 8.54 0.07
CA VAL A 243 -0.37 9.44 0.48
C VAL A 243 0.42 8.83 1.63
N HIS A 244 1.72 8.71 1.44
CA HIS A 244 2.65 8.32 2.50
C HIS A 244 3.01 9.57 3.32
N GLN A 245 2.67 9.56 4.62
CA GLN A 245 2.82 10.70 5.51
C GLN A 245 4.26 10.83 6.02
N ASP A 246 4.91 9.69 6.28
CA ASP A 246 6.30 9.68 6.71
C ASP A 246 7.20 9.99 5.51
N LYS A 247 7.93 11.08 5.62
CA LYS A 247 8.92 11.41 4.60
C LYS A 247 10.19 10.65 4.93
N PHE A 248 10.60 9.77 4.05
CA PHE A 248 11.98 9.34 4.09
C PHE A 248 12.85 10.58 3.91
N GLU A 249 13.66 10.94 4.92
CA GLU A 249 14.71 11.90 4.68
C GLU A 249 15.56 11.37 3.52
N PRO A 250 15.43 11.92 2.35
CA PRO A 250 16.29 11.47 1.31
C PRO A 250 17.60 12.20 1.49
N HIS A 251 18.67 11.49 1.64
CA HIS A 251 19.92 11.92 1.03
C HIS A 251 19.71 11.86 -0.48
N LEU A 252 18.72 12.62 -0.96
CA LEU A 252 18.46 12.75 -2.38
C LEU A 252 19.59 13.55 -2.95
N THR A 253 20.40 12.91 -3.76
CA THR A 253 21.36 13.60 -4.62
C THR A 253 20.59 14.62 -5.48
N ALA A 254 21.25 15.68 -5.94
CA ALA A 254 20.65 16.63 -6.88
C ALA A 254 20.00 15.91 -8.09
N TYR A 255 20.55 14.76 -8.47
CA TYR A 255 20.01 13.87 -9.50
C TYR A 255 18.68 13.22 -9.10
N ASP A 256 18.54 12.78 -7.86
CA ASP A 256 17.29 12.17 -7.38
C ASP A 256 16.16 13.20 -7.39
N LYS A 257 16.47 14.45 -7.01
CA LYS A 257 15.53 15.59 -7.08
C LYS A 257 15.12 15.89 -8.53
N LEU A 258 16.09 15.93 -9.45
CA LEU A 258 15.83 16.09 -10.89
C LEU A 258 15.03 14.92 -11.50
N SER A 259 15.34 13.70 -11.09
CA SER A 259 14.60 12.51 -11.54
C SER A 259 13.16 12.53 -11.06
N ARG A 260 12.91 12.92 -9.80
CA ARG A 260 11.56 13.07 -9.25
C ARG A 260 10.78 14.17 -9.97
N PHE A 261 11.42 15.33 -10.18
CA PHE A 261 10.83 16.42 -10.95
C PHE A 261 10.50 15.97 -12.38
N ALA A 262 11.40 15.29 -13.06
CA ALA A 262 11.14 14.75 -14.39
C ALA A 262 9.94 13.78 -14.40
N HIS A 263 9.78 12.95 -13.35
CA HIS A 263 8.65 12.03 -13.22
C HIS A 263 7.32 12.73 -12.95
N SER A 264 7.33 13.92 -12.32
CA SER A 264 6.12 14.69 -12.04
C SER A 264 5.64 15.52 -13.24
N VAL A 265 6.56 15.85 -14.17
CA VAL A 265 6.28 16.81 -15.26
C VAL A 265 6.30 16.15 -16.64
N LEU A 266 7.04 15.04 -16.79
CA LEU A 266 7.21 14.39 -18.09
C LEU A 266 6.29 13.16 -18.23
N PRO A 267 5.70 12.96 -19.42
CA PRO A 267 4.97 11.74 -19.72
C PRO A 267 5.86 10.51 -19.50
N PRO A 268 5.30 9.41 -18.96
CA PRO A 268 6.06 8.19 -18.65
C PRO A 268 6.97 7.65 -19.76
N PRO A 269 6.60 7.67 -21.07
CA PRO A 269 7.49 7.24 -22.14
C PRO A 269 8.81 8.03 -22.22
N LEU A 270 8.77 9.33 -21.92
CA LEU A 270 9.95 10.19 -21.90
C LEU A 270 10.88 9.86 -20.73
N VAL A 271 10.28 9.58 -19.57
CA VAL A 271 11.02 9.15 -18.38
C VAL A 271 11.73 7.82 -18.59
N ASP A 272 11.07 6.87 -19.23
CA ASP A 272 11.67 5.58 -19.56
C ASP A 272 12.81 5.71 -20.56
N THR A 273 12.71 6.66 -21.50
CA THR A 273 13.78 7.00 -22.44
C THR A 273 15.02 7.56 -21.72
N ILE A 274 14.82 8.47 -20.78
CA ILE A 274 15.90 9.03 -19.94
C ILE A 274 16.57 7.93 -19.12
N LYS A 275 15.80 7.00 -18.54
CA LYS A 275 16.35 5.86 -17.78
C LYS A 275 17.18 4.93 -18.67
N ARG A 276 16.74 4.66 -19.90
CA ARG A 276 17.49 3.82 -20.86
C ARG A 276 18.81 4.45 -21.28
N LEU A 277 18.80 5.75 -21.56
CA LEU A 277 20.02 6.51 -21.89
C LEU A 277 21.03 6.45 -20.73
N ARG A 278 20.58 6.62 -19.48
CA ARG A 278 21.46 6.50 -18.31
C ARG A 278 22.13 5.15 -18.16
N ARG A 279 21.35 4.06 -18.32
CA ARG A 279 21.91 2.69 -18.23
C ARG A 279 22.99 2.42 -19.28
N ARG A 280 22.92 3.08 -20.43
CA ARG A 280 23.98 3.04 -21.44
C ARG A 280 25.23 3.78 -20.98
N VAL A 281 25.09 5.02 -20.56
CA VAL A 281 26.21 5.85 -20.07
C VAL A 281 26.95 5.21 -18.89
N SER A 282 26.22 4.61 -17.94
CA SER A 282 26.82 3.91 -16.80
C SER A 282 27.53 2.59 -17.16
N ARG A 283 27.30 2.03 -18.36
CA ARG A 283 27.98 0.82 -18.84
C ARG A 283 29.18 1.12 -19.72
N GLU A 284 29.25 2.33 -20.25
CA GLU A 284 30.35 2.76 -21.13
C GLU A 284 31.45 3.55 -20.39
N GLY A 285 31.23 3.89 -19.10
CA GLY A 285 32.14 4.64 -18.24
C GLY A 285 32.74 3.87 -17.06
N GLY A 286 32.62 2.56 -17.03
CA GLY A 286 33.27 1.61 -16.14
C GLY A 286 34.01 0.57 -16.97
#